data_3df51f0daa7cc0827285775e25823df7
#
_entry.id   3df51f0daa7cc0827285775e25823df7
#
_cell.length_a   1.000
_cell.length_b   1.000
_cell.length_c   1.000
_cell.angle_alpha   90.00
_cell.angle_beta   90.00
_cell.angle_gamma   90.00
#
_symmetry.space_group_name_H-M   'P 1'
#
loop_
_entity.id
_entity.type
_entity.pdbx_description
1 polymer ?
#
loop_
_entity_poly.entity_id
_entity_poly.type
_entity_poly.pdbx_seq_one_letter_code
_entity_poly.pdbx_strand_id
1 'polypeptide(L)'
;MKTYKIGTVISLAIAFVAFPSGFLYAQKKRAQKTPGANQANPKDPGGHSAKGVEFAKNKEYDKAVEEFTQAIAAEPNDSKNYFNRATAYRGLNQLTEAFADYSKAIELAPQDARAYVGRGEVLLSQKQQDNALADFDKALQISPNDPNARRFRGFIYISKTEWQKAIDDYTVVVQKVPADGGAWERRAFAYRSLNKYKEAIADYTKAIATDPTDPDGYRRRAQAHVMAGDSQKAAEDLKAVLKIKPDDVDAQSRLKALETRANASPSPVTSSPATSPAGSPR
;
A
#
# COMPACT_ATOMS: atom_id res chain seq x y z
N MET A 1 -9.87 -20.78 42.31
CA MET A 1 -10.17 -19.82 41.24
C MET A 1 -8.89 -19.07 40.88
N LYS A 2 -8.21 -19.48 39.82
CA LYS A 2 -7.02 -18.78 39.26
C LYS A 2 -7.40 -18.29 37.88
N THR A 3 -7.57 -16.98 37.72
CA THR A 3 -7.83 -16.32 36.48
C THR A 3 -6.53 -16.22 35.68
N TYR A 4 -6.44 -16.93 34.56
CA TYR A 4 -5.37 -16.75 33.56
C TYR A 4 -5.69 -15.55 32.68
N LYS A 5 -4.92 -14.48 32.84
CA LYS A 5 -4.87 -13.39 31.86
C LYS A 5 -4.01 -13.86 30.71
N ILE A 6 -4.62 -14.16 29.57
CA ILE A 6 -3.91 -14.37 28.30
C ILE A 6 -3.61 -12.98 27.72
N GLY A 7 -2.41 -12.50 28.00
CA GLY A 7 -1.84 -11.34 27.30
C GLY A 7 -1.28 -11.77 25.96
N THR A 8 -2.05 -11.62 24.90
CA THR A 8 -1.54 -11.80 23.54
C THR A 8 -0.71 -10.59 23.17
N VAL A 9 0.59 -10.67 23.35
CA VAL A 9 1.55 -9.73 22.77
C VAL A 9 1.58 -10.00 21.27
N ILE A 10 0.83 -9.23 20.50
CA ILE A 10 0.98 -9.20 19.06
C ILE A 10 2.25 -8.36 18.80
N SER A 11 3.39 -9.06 18.69
CA SER A 11 4.60 -8.47 18.10
C SER A 11 4.29 -8.19 16.62
N LEU A 12 3.91 -6.94 16.35
CA LEU A 12 3.82 -6.44 14.99
C LEU A 12 5.27 -6.27 14.50
N ALA A 13 5.83 -7.31 13.90
CA ALA A 13 7.03 -7.18 13.09
C ALA A 13 6.67 -6.23 11.95
N ILE A 14 7.08 -4.97 12.09
CA ILE A 14 7.04 -4.01 10.99
C ILE A 14 8.13 -4.46 10.03
N ALA A 15 7.76 -5.35 9.10
CA ALA A 15 8.58 -5.63 7.95
C ALA A 15 8.73 -4.30 7.19
N PHE A 16 9.95 -3.81 7.11
CA PHE A 16 10.34 -2.71 6.25
C PHE A 16 10.05 -3.14 4.81
N VAL A 17 8.84 -2.87 4.35
CA VAL A 17 8.51 -3.08 2.94
C VAL A 17 9.22 -1.98 2.19
N ALA A 18 10.35 -2.32 1.57
CA ALA A 18 10.94 -1.53 0.53
C ALA A 18 9.84 -1.29 -0.52
N PHE A 19 9.37 -0.06 -0.61
CA PHE A 19 8.44 0.33 -1.67
C PHE A 19 9.19 0.21 -2.99
N PRO A 20 8.71 -0.60 -3.95
CA PRO A 20 9.28 -0.56 -5.28
C PRO A 20 9.11 0.88 -5.80
N SER A 21 10.18 1.43 -6.33
CA SER A 21 10.31 2.78 -6.89
C SER A 21 9.43 2.94 -8.13
N GLY A 22 8.11 2.89 -7.92
CA GLY A 22 7.08 2.98 -8.96
C GLY A 22 6.58 4.40 -9.20
N PHE A 23 7.43 5.43 -9.09
CA PHE A 23 6.96 6.81 -9.21
C PHE A 23 7.15 7.43 -10.62
N LEU A 24 7.31 6.62 -11.65
CA LEU A 24 7.41 7.08 -13.05
C LEU A 24 6.16 6.77 -13.89
N TYR A 25 4.98 6.58 -13.27
CA TYR A 25 3.80 6.11 -14.01
C TYR A 25 2.68 7.15 -14.19
N ALA A 26 2.98 8.39 -14.43
CA ALA A 26 1.92 9.38 -14.69
C ALA A 26 2.15 10.32 -15.88
N GLN A 27 2.92 9.94 -16.90
CA GLN A 27 2.98 10.77 -18.13
C GLN A 27 2.92 9.96 -19.44
N LYS A 28 2.14 8.89 -19.50
CA LYS A 28 1.88 8.22 -20.77
C LYS A 28 0.42 8.40 -21.19
N LYS A 29 0.00 9.64 -21.43
CA LYS A 29 -1.10 10.01 -22.34
C LYS A 29 -1.19 11.52 -22.51
N ARG A 30 -0.34 12.07 -23.35
CA ARG A 30 -0.63 13.14 -24.31
C ARG A 30 0.65 13.42 -25.09
N ALA A 31 0.96 12.54 -26.03
CA ALA A 31 1.82 12.93 -27.13
C ALA A 31 1.02 13.88 -28.03
N GLN A 32 0.89 15.13 -27.63
CA GLN A 32 0.71 16.20 -28.59
C GLN A 32 2.10 16.54 -29.13
N LYS A 33 2.26 16.36 -30.43
CA LYS A 33 3.38 16.83 -31.22
C LYS A 33 3.83 18.21 -30.72
N THR A 34 4.98 18.27 -30.08
CA THR A 34 5.68 19.54 -29.88
C THR A 34 6.33 19.95 -31.20
N PRO A 35 5.99 21.10 -31.74
CA PRO A 35 6.77 21.67 -32.84
C PRO A 35 8.08 22.22 -32.25
N GLY A 36 9.18 21.90 -32.93
CA GLY A 36 10.39 22.71 -32.88
C GLY A 36 11.36 22.43 -31.76
N ALA A 37 12.48 21.88 -32.18
CA ALA A 37 13.74 21.85 -31.45
C ALA A 37 14.12 23.20 -30.83
N ASN A 38 14.68 23.15 -29.61
CA ASN A 38 15.64 24.11 -29.03
C ASN A 38 15.30 25.61 -29.16
N GLN A 39 14.30 26.07 -28.41
CA GLN A 39 14.47 27.38 -27.80
C GLN A 39 14.98 27.15 -26.39
N ALA A 40 16.28 27.34 -26.18
CA ALA A 40 16.88 27.37 -24.85
C ALA A 40 16.05 28.33 -23.98
N ASN A 41 15.59 27.86 -22.81
CA ASN A 41 14.95 28.74 -21.84
C ASN A 41 15.93 29.88 -21.54
N PRO A 42 15.62 31.15 -21.84
CA PRO A 42 16.57 32.25 -21.62
C PRO A 42 17.01 32.39 -20.15
N LYS A 43 16.29 31.77 -19.23
CA LYS A 43 16.61 31.73 -17.78
C LYS A 43 17.46 30.54 -17.40
N ASP A 44 17.42 29.45 -18.19
CA ASP A 44 18.28 28.27 -18.05
C ASP A 44 18.93 27.94 -19.40
N PRO A 45 19.89 28.76 -19.86
CA PRO A 45 20.50 28.62 -21.19
C PRO A 45 21.29 27.32 -21.36
N GLY A 46 21.72 26.71 -20.24
CA GLY A 46 22.37 25.39 -20.24
C GLY A 46 21.41 24.23 -20.35
N GLY A 47 20.09 24.45 -20.20
CA GLY A 47 19.07 23.41 -20.18
C GLY A 47 19.21 22.46 -19.00
N HIS A 48 19.77 22.92 -17.90
CA HIS A 48 20.12 22.10 -16.73
C HIS A 48 18.90 21.43 -16.10
N SER A 49 17.75 22.12 -16.04
CA SER A 49 16.51 21.53 -15.54
C SER A 49 16.08 20.32 -16.37
N ALA A 50 16.16 20.40 -17.69
CA ALA A 50 15.79 19.30 -18.60
C ALA A 50 16.77 18.12 -18.50
N LYS A 51 18.09 18.42 -18.46
CA LYS A 51 19.12 17.38 -18.26
C LYS A 51 18.97 16.67 -16.92
N GLY A 52 18.71 17.42 -15.83
CA GLY A 52 18.45 16.86 -14.52
C GLY A 52 17.26 15.90 -14.51
N VAL A 53 16.17 16.25 -15.20
CA VAL A 53 15.01 15.35 -15.38
C VAL A 53 15.38 14.09 -16.15
N GLU A 54 16.21 14.20 -17.19
CA GLU A 54 16.67 13.04 -17.95
C GLU A 54 17.54 12.10 -17.10
N PHE A 55 18.52 12.63 -16.38
CA PHE A 55 19.33 11.84 -15.45
C PHE A 55 18.48 11.18 -14.35
N ALA A 56 17.52 11.90 -13.78
CA ALA A 56 16.62 11.33 -12.78
C ALA A 56 15.76 10.17 -13.34
N LYS A 57 15.29 10.27 -14.60
CA LYS A 57 14.58 9.17 -15.29
C LYS A 57 15.46 7.93 -15.45
N ASN A 58 16.74 8.13 -15.69
CA ASN A 58 17.72 7.06 -15.84
C ASN A 58 18.25 6.56 -14.49
N LYS A 59 17.73 7.09 -13.36
CA LYS A 59 18.19 6.81 -11.99
C LYS A 59 19.63 7.23 -11.69
N GLU A 60 20.20 8.10 -12.50
CA GLU A 60 21.51 8.71 -12.31
C GLU A 60 21.37 9.93 -11.38
N TYR A 61 20.99 9.65 -10.13
CA TYR A 61 20.53 10.70 -9.22
C TYR A 61 21.62 11.69 -8.83
N ASP A 62 22.88 11.28 -8.74
CA ASP A 62 24.00 12.19 -8.46
C ASP A 62 24.11 13.26 -9.55
N LYS A 63 24.11 12.85 -10.82
CA LYS A 63 24.15 13.77 -11.95
C LYS A 63 22.88 14.65 -12.01
N ALA A 64 21.72 14.07 -11.65
CA ALA A 64 20.49 14.84 -11.58
C ALA A 64 20.60 15.96 -10.53
N VAL A 65 21.19 15.70 -9.36
CA VAL A 65 21.43 16.68 -8.31
C VAL A 65 22.36 17.80 -8.80
N GLU A 66 23.45 17.46 -9.50
CA GLU A 66 24.37 18.44 -10.09
C GLU A 66 23.65 19.37 -11.08
N GLU A 67 22.88 18.80 -12.01
CA GLU A 67 22.17 19.57 -13.01
C GLU A 67 21.07 20.45 -12.40
N PHE A 68 20.28 19.91 -11.46
CA PHE A 68 19.28 20.75 -10.78
C PHE A 68 19.91 21.83 -9.90
N THR A 69 21.13 21.61 -9.40
CA THR A 69 21.86 22.67 -8.66
C THR A 69 22.23 23.82 -9.58
N GLN A 70 22.66 23.54 -10.82
CA GLN A 70 22.90 24.57 -11.83
C GLN A 70 21.58 25.27 -12.25
N ALA A 71 20.50 24.51 -12.42
CA ALA A 71 19.19 25.07 -12.72
C ALA A 71 18.70 26.02 -11.61
N ILE A 72 18.89 25.66 -10.35
CA ILE A 72 18.54 26.51 -9.19
C ILE A 72 19.43 27.77 -9.14
N ALA A 73 20.72 27.66 -9.47
CA ALA A 73 21.59 28.83 -9.54
C ALA A 73 21.14 29.81 -10.62
N ALA A 74 20.62 29.30 -11.74
CA ALA A 74 20.08 30.11 -12.82
C ALA A 74 18.68 30.67 -12.49
N GLU A 75 17.80 29.87 -11.88
CA GLU A 75 16.43 30.23 -11.53
C GLU A 75 16.12 29.92 -10.05
N PRO A 76 16.59 30.73 -9.09
CA PRO A 76 16.47 30.42 -7.65
C PRO A 76 15.04 30.45 -7.10
N ASN A 77 14.09 30.94 -7.88
CA ASN A 77 12.66 31.02 -7.49
C ASN A 77 11.78 30.00 -8.24
N ASP A 78 12.36 29.10 -9.05
CA ASP A 78 11.59 28.02 -9.66
C ASP A 78 11.45 26.83 -8.69
N SER A 79 10.26 26.70 -8.09
CA SER A 79 9.92 25.63 -7.16
C SER A 79 10.11 24.24 -7.73
N LYS A 80 10.01 24.08 -9.07
CA LYS A 80 10.12 22.78 -9.74
C LYS A 80 11.54 22.22 -9.65
N ASN A 81 12.55 23.08 -9.74
CA ASN A 81 13.95 22.66 -9.65
C ASN A 81 14.28 22.13 -8.24
N TYR A 82 13.78 22.78 -7.19
CA TYR A 82 13.89 22.28 -5.81
C TYR A 82 13.13 20.96 -5.63
N PHE A 83 11.88 20.88 -6.11
CA PHE A 83 11.11 19.64 -6.05
C PHE A 83 11.83 18.47 -6.74
N ASN A 84 12.38 18.70 -7.91
CA ASN A 84 13.06 17.67 -8.69
C ASN A 84 14.39 17.26 -8.02
N ARG A 85 15.16 18.22 -7.48
CA ARG A 85 16.39 17.93 -6.73
C ARG A 85 16.09 17.17 -5.44
N ALA A 86 15.04 17.55 -4.72
CA ALA A 86 14.56 16.80 -3.56
C ALA A 86 14.22 15.35 -3.90
N THR A 87 13.59 15.13 -5.06
CA THR A 87 13.27 13.78 -5.54
C THR A 87 14.53 12.98 -5.85
N ALA A 88 15.56 13.61 -6.42
CA ALA A 88 16.85 12.99 -6.67
C ALA A 88 17.58 12.66 -5.35
N TYR A 89 17.63 13.60 -4.40
CA TYR A 89 18.17 13.37 -3.06
C TYR A 89 17.48 12.20 -2.34
N ARG A 90 16.17 12.12 -2.44
CA ARG A 90 15.43 10.97 -1.90
C ARG A 90 15.84 9.66 -2.59
N GLY A 91 16.08 9.68 -3.90
CA GLY A 91 16.61 8.53 -4.65
C GLY A 91 17.99 8.07 -4.16
N LEU A 92 18.81 9.01 -3.66
CA LEU A 92 20.12 8.77 -3.02
C LEU A 92 20.00 8.44 -1.52
N ASN A 93 18.79 8.41 -0.95
CA ASN A 93 18.55 8.29 0.49
C ASN A 93 19.17 9.44 1.32
N GLN A 94 19.39 10.60 0.71
CA GLN A 94 19.85 11.84 1.36
C GLN A 94 18.62 12.60 1.88
N LEU A 95 18.06 12.08 3.00
CA LEU A 95 16.74 12.51 3.48
C LEU A 95 16.72 13.93 4.04
N THR A 96 17.83 14.41 4.57
CA THR A 96 17.97 15.78 5.13
C THR A 96 17.89 16.82 4.01
N GLU A 97 18.63 16.60 2.93
CA GLU A 97 18.69 17.46 1.77
C GLU A 97 17.34 17.44 1.02
N ALA A 98 16.75 16.25 0.89
CA ALA A 98 15.42 16.10 0.30
C ALA A 98 14.36 16.88 1.07
N PHE A 99 14.36 16.81 2.41
CA PHE A 99 13.44 17.55 3.26
C PHE A 99 13.59 19.06 3.09
N ALA A 100 14.84 19.56 3.07
CA ALA A 100 15.12 20.99 2.90
C ALA A 100 14.61 21.50 1.54
N ASP A 101 14.88 20.77 0.47
CA ASP A 101 14.46 21.15 -0.88
C ASP A 101 12.94 21.05 -1.09
N TYR A 102 12.27 20.00 -0.58
CA TYR A 102 10.81 19.97 -0.60
C TYR A 102 10.21 21.12 0.20
N SER A 103 10.81 21.49 1.34
CA SER A 103 10.34 22.62 2.13
C SER A 103 10.50 23.95 1.37
N LYS A 104 11.60 24.11 0.63
CA LYS A 104 11.80 25.28 -0.23
C LYS A 104 10.84 25.28 -1.43
N ALA A 105 10.57 24.12 -2.01
CA ALA A 105 9.55 24.00 -3.07
C ALA A 105 8.15 24.41 -2.56
N ILE A 106 7.79 24.03 -1.34
CA ILE A 106 6.52 24.40 -0.68
C ILE A 106 6.47 25.91 -0.41
N GLU A 107 7.56 26.49 0.08
CA GLU A 107 7.65 27.95 0.31
C GLU A 107 7.37 28.74 -0.98
N LEU A 108 7.98 28.31 -2.08
CA LEU A 108 7.85 28.96 -3.39
C LEU A 108 6.51 28.67 -4.08
N ALA A 109 5.93 27.49 -3.85
CA ALA A 109 4.68 27.07 -4.47
C ALA A 109 3.77 26.32 -3.45
N PRO A 110 3.12 27.03 -2.52
CA PRO A 110 2.35 26.43 -1.43
C PRO A 110 1.06 25.71 -1.90
N GLN A 111 0.72 25.76 -3.18
CA GLN A 111 -0.39 25.04 -3.79
C GLN A 111 0.06 23.83 -4.62
N ASP A 112 1.33 23.45 -4.60
CA ASP A 112 1.79 22.21 -5.22
C ASP A 112 1.67 21.04 -4.25
N ALA A 113 0.57 20.27 -4.35
CA ALA A 113 0.31 19.10 -3.52
C ALA A 113 1.46 18.07 -3.55
N ARG A 114 2.18 17.96 -4.68
CA ARG A 114 3.25 16.98 -4.86
C ARG A 114 4.41 17.19 -3.91
N ALA A 115 4.73 18.46 -3.61
CA ALA A 115 5.83 18.81 -2.71
C ALA A 115 5.51 18.36 -1.26
N TYR A 116 4.27 18.52 -0.83
CA TYR A 116 3.82 18.00 0.46
C TYR A 116 3.86 16.47 0.49
N VAL A 117 3.41 15.78 -0.57
CA VAL A 117 3.53 14.32 -0.66
C VAL A 117 4.98 13.89 -0.55
N GLY A 118 5.88 14.51 -1.33
CA GLY A 118 7.32 14.19 -1.30
C GLY A 118 7.95 14.40 0.07
N ARG A 119 7.62 15.52 0.75
CA ARG A 119 8.12 15.79 2.10
C ARG A 119 7.53 14.81 3.13
N GLY A 120 6.25 14.49 3.02
CA GLY A 120 5.61 13.48 3.86
C GLY A 120 6.24 12.10 3.72
N GLU A 121 6.64 11.69 2.51
CA GLU A 121 7.38 10.44 2.30
C GLU A 121 8.76 10.45 2.98
N VAL A 122 9.48 11.58 2.93
CA VAL A 122 10.75 11.75 3.65
C VAL A 122 10.53 11.63 5.16
N LEU A 123 9.50 12.30 5.69
CA LEU A 123 9.14 12.24 7.11
C LEU A 123 8.78 10.82 7.56
N LEU A 124 8.07 10.05 6.72
CA LEU A 124 7.81 8.62 6.99
C LEU A 124 9.11 7.82 7.08
N SER A 125 10.06 8.05 6.17
CA SER A 125 11.37 7.39 6.18
C SER A 125 12.15 7.73 7.45
N GLN A 126 11.97 8.94 7.99
CA GLN A 126 12.52 9.39 9.26
C GLN A 126 11.69 8.95 10.50
N LYS A 127 10.65 8.13 10.31
CA LYS A 127 9.71 7.65 11.35
C LYS A 127 8.89 8.77 12.03
N GLN A 128 8.76 9.92 11.40
CA GLN A 128 8.01 11.08 11.88
C GLN A 128 6.56 11.03 11.36
N GLN A 129 5.79 10.02 11.79
CA GLN A 129 4.47 9.71 11.23
C GLN A 129 3.45 10.85 11.39
N ASP A 130 3.45 11.58 12.51
CA ASP A 130 2.47 12.65 12.74
C ASP A 130 2.75 13.86 11.84
N ASN A 131 4.02 14.20 11.64
CA ASN A 131 4.42 15.26 10.71
C ASN A 131 4.10 14.86 9.25
N ALA A 132 4.35 13.60 8.89
CA ALA A 132 3.98 13.07 7.58
C ALA A 132 2.46 13.12 7.33
N LEU A 133 1.67 12.78 8.36
CA LEU A 133 0.20 12.85 8.29
C LEU A 133 -0.27 14.27 7.99
N ALA A 134 0.30 15.28 8.68
CA ALA A 134 -0.03 16.68 8.42
C ALA A 134 0.29 17.11 6.98
N ASP A 135 1.40 16.64 6.42
CA ASP A 135 1.75 16.92 5.03
C ASP A 135 0.80 16.24 4.03
N PHE A 136 0.42 14.98 4.27
CA PHE A 136 -0.56 14.32 3.41
C PHE A 136 -1.95 14.93 3.52
N ASP A 137 -2.35 15.37 4.70
CA ASP A 137 -3.61 16.11 4.89
C ASP A 137 -3.58 17.42 4.10
N LYS A 138 -2.45 18.15 4.11
CA LYS A 138 -2.29 19.37 3.32
C LYS A 138 -2.32 19.10 1.82
N ALA A 139 -1.64 18.04 1.37
CA ALA A 139 -1.70 17.60 -0.02
C ALA A 139 -3.14 17.29 -0.46
N LEU A 140 -3.93 16.64 0.41
CA LEU A 140 -5.32 16.27 0.11
C LEU A 140 -6.31 17.45 0.24
N GLN A 141 -5.99 18.49 0.99
CA GLN A 141 -6.73 19.76 0.92
C GLN A 141 -6.59 20.43 -0.45
N ILE A 142 -5.40 20.34 -1.06
CA ILE A 142 -5.10 20.91 -2.38
C ILE A 142 -5.62 19.99 -3.49
N SER A 143 -5.37 18.68 -3.38
CA SER A 143 -5.75 17.66 -4.34
C SER A 143 -6.50 16.51 -3.66
N PRO A 144 -7.83 16.61 -3.46
CA PRO A 144 -8.61 15.68 -2.64
C PRO A 144 -8.57 14.23 -3.10
N ASN A 145 -8.30 13.98 -4.37
CA ASN A 145 -8.31 12.64 -4.97
C ASN A 145 -6.90 12.14 -5.37
N ASP A 146 -5.83 12.74 -4.84
CA ASP A 146 -4.48 12.26 -5.10
C ASP A 146 -4.28 10.85 -4.52
N PRO A 147 -4.04 9.84 -5.36
CA PRO A 147 -3.97 8.45 -4.89
C PRO A 147 -2.71 8.19 -4.07
N ASN A 148 -1.64 8.96 -4.25
CA ASN A 148 -0.39 8.77 -3.51
C ASN A 148 -0.51 9.32 -2.09
N ALA A 149 -1.03 10.54 -1.95
CA ALA A 149 -1.31 11.12 -0.63
C ALA A 149 -2.24 10.21 0.17
N ARG A 150 -3.32 9.71 -0.43
CA ARG A 150 -4.25 8.77 0.22
C ARG A 150 -3.59 7.44 0.57
N ARG A 151 -2.75 6.89 -0.30
CA ARG A 151 -2.03 5.64 -0.03
C ARG A 151 -1.13 5.76 1.19
N PHE A 152 -0.35 6.82 1.29
CA PHE A 152 0.55 7.04 2.41
C PHE A 152 -0.22 7.37 3.70
N ARG A 153 -1.27 8.19 3.60
CA ARG A 153 -2.12 8.49 4.76
C ARG A 153 -2.86 7.24 5.26
N GLY A 154 -3.43 6.45 4.36
CA GLY A 154 -4.05 5.16 4.68
C GLY A 154 -3.07 4.19 5.34
N PHE A 155 -1.80 4.18 4.91
CA PHE A 155 -0.75 3.40 5.59
C PHE A 155 -0.53 3.86 7.04
N ILE A 156 -0.49 5.17 7.28
CA ILE A 156 -0.38 5.71 8.66
C ILE A 156 -1.62 5.30 9.48
N TYR A 157 -2.82 5.39 8.91
CA TYR A 157 -4.04 4.98 9.60
C TYR A 157 -4.04 3.49 9.96
N ILE A 158 -3.49 2.61 9.11
CA ILE A 158 -3.28 1.20 9.46
C ILE A 158 -2.36 1.08 10.66
N SER A 159 -1.23 1.78 10.69
CA SER A 159 -0.27 1.73 11.79
C SER A 159 -0.84 2.25 13.12
N LYS A 160 -1.78 3.19 13.02
CA LYS A 160 -2.53 3.74 14.18
C LYS A 160 -3.80 2.95 14.52
N THR A 161 -4.06 1.81 13.84
CA THR A 161 -5.27 0.99 13.99
C THR A 161 -6.59 1.72 13.70
N GLU A 162 -6.52 2.82 12.95
CA GLU A 162 -7.66 3.63 12.52
C GLU A 162 -8.26 3.03 11.24
N TRP A 163 -8.77 1.79 11.36
CA TRP A 163 -9.13 0.93 10.23
C TRP A 163 -10.14 1.55 9.26
N GLN A 164 -11.17 2.24 9.77
CA GLN A 164 -12.18 2.83 8.88
C GLN A 164 -11.59 3.95 8.04
N LYS A 165 -10.75 4.82 8.62
CA LYS A 165 -10.06 5.88 7.86
C LYS A 165 -9.13 5.31 6.80
N ALA A 166 -8.44 4.20 7.11
CA ALA A 166 -7.62 3.50 6.13
C ALA A 166 -8.47 2.95 4.97
N ILE A 167 -9.63 2.35 5.27
CA ILE A 167 -10.57 1.85 4.25
C ILE A 167 -11.02 2.99 3.34
N ASP A 168 -11.39 4.14 3.91
CA ASP A 168 -11.85 5.30 3.14
C ASP A 168 -10.79 5.80 2.16
N ASP A 169 -9.53 5.92 2.62
CA ASP A 169 -8.42 6.34 1.77
C ASP A 169 -8.09 5.30 0.70
N TYR A 170 -7.95 4.01 1.06
CA TYR A 170 -7.66 2.98 0.07
C TYR A 170 -8.83 2.76 -0.91
N THR A 171 -10.06 3.08 -0.54
CA THR A 171 -11.20 3.04 -1.47
C THR A 171 -11.00 3.98 -2.64
N VAL A 172 -10.52 5.20 -2.40
CA VAL A 172 -10.17 6.12 -3.50
C VAL A 172 -8.98 5.61 -4.30
N VAL A 173 -7.96 5.05 -3.63
CA VAL A 173 -6.77 4.51 -4.33
C VAL A 173 -7.16 3.42 -5.31
N VAL A 174 -7.94 2.40 -4.89
CA VAL A 174 -8.30 1.27 -5.76
C VAL A 174 -9.28 1.68 -6.88
N GLN A 175 -10.07 2.73 -6.68
CA GLN A 175 -10.91 3.31 -7.73
C GLN A 175 -10.09 4.05 -8.80
N LYS A 176 -9.04 4.78 -8.40
CA LYS A 176 -8.19 5.55 -9.31
C LYS A 176 -7.11 4.69 -9.96
N VAL A 177 -6.60 3.71 -9.26
CA VAL A 177 -5.52 2.82 -9.69
C VAL A 177 -5.92 1.36 -9.44
N PRO A 178 -6.86 0.77 -10.21
CA PRO A 178 -7.34 -0.59 -10.00
C PRO A 178 -6.25 -1.68 -10.09
N ALA A 179 -5.14 -1.38 -10.75
CA ALA A 179 -3.98 -2.28 -10.88
C ALA A 179 -3.06 -2.25 -9.64
N ASP A 180 -3.35 -1.43 -8.62
CA ASP A 180 -2.57 -1.40 -7.38
C ASP A 180 -2.98 -2.55 -6.44
N GLY A 181 -2.37 -3.72 -6.63
CA GLY A 181 -2.60 -4.90 -5.80
C GLY A 181 -2.32 -4.63 -4.31
N GLY A 182 -1.28 -3.85 -4.01
CA GLY A 182 -0.94 -3.48 -2.63
C GLY A 182 -2.02 -2.62 -1.96
N ALA A 183 -2.72 -1.77 -2.70
CA ALA A 183 -3.83 -0.99 -2.15
C ALA A 183 -5.05 -1.89 -1.83
N TRP A 184 -5.36 -2.87 -2.70
CA TRP A 184 -6.39 -3.87 -2.43
C TRP A 184 -6.05 -4.68 -1.17
N GLU A 185 -4.81 -5.15 -1.03
CA GLU A 185 -4.37 -5.90 0.15
C GLU A 185 -4.48 -5.10 1.45
N ARG A 186 -4.07 -3.84 1.44
CA ARG A 186 -4.13 -2.99 2.63
C ARG A 186 -5.56 -2.69 3.04
N ARG A 187 -6.45 -2.48 2.07
CA ARG A 187 -7.89 -2.31 2.36
C ARG A 187 -8.50 -3.61 2.89
N ALA A 188 -8.15 -4.74 2.28
CA ALA A 188 -8.57 -6.06 2.77
C ALA A 188 -8.10 -6.31 4.21
N PHE A 189 -6.86 -5.96 4.52
CA PHE A 189 -6.33 -6.06 5.88
C PHE A 189 -7.14 -5.22 6.88
N ALA A 190 -7.47 -3.98 6.52
CA ALA A 190 -8.29 -3.11 7.35
C ALA A 190 -9.73 -3.65 7.52
N TYR A 191 -10.35 -4.17 6.46
CA TYR A 191 -11.65 -4.85 6.55
C TYR A 191 -11.59 -6.07 7.47
N ARG A 192 -10.56 -6.92 7.34
CA ARG A 192 -10.37 -8.08 8.20
C ARG A 192 -10.22 -7.68 9.68
N SER A 193 -9.49 -6.59 9.96
CA SER A 193 -9.30 -6.08 11.32
C SER A 193 -10.58 -5.56 11.96
N LEU A 194 -11.57 -5.18 11.14
CA LEU A 194 -12.94 -4.85 11.55
C LEU A 194 -13.89 -6.05 11.52
N ASN A 195 -13.39 -7.28 11.34
CA ASN A 195 -14.17 -8.51 11.18
C ASN A 195 -15.12 -8.51 9.96
N LYS A 196 -14.90 -7.61 8.99
CA LYS A 196 -15.62 -7.55 7.71
C LYS A 196 -14.97 -8.54 6.73
N TYR A 197 -15.11 -9.84 7.02
CA TYR A 197 -14.37 -10.89 6.31
C TYR A 197 -14.80 -11.04 4.85
N LYS A 198 -16.07 -10.81 4.54
CA LYS A 198 -16.60 -10.91 3.18
C LYS A 198 -15.97 -9.86 2.26
N GLU A 199 -15.87 -8.61 2.73
CA GLU A 199 -15.22 -7.52 2.03
C GLU A 199 -13.72 -7.77 1.90
N ALA A 200 -13.07 -8.26 2.96
CA ALA A 200 -11.65 -8.60 2.94
C ALA A 200 -11.33 -9.67 1.90
N ILE A 201 -12.13 -10.73 1.81
CA ILE A 201 -11.97 -11.82 0.83
C ILE A 201 -12.13 -11.29 -0.60
N ALA A 202 -13.10 -10.41 -0.83
CA ALA A 202 -13.31 -9.80 -2.14
C ALA A 202 -12.08 -8.96 -2.56
N ASP A 203 -11.52 -8.17 -1.67
CA ASP A 203 -10.35 -7.34 -1.94
C ASP A 203 -9.06 -8.18 -2.11
N TYR A 204 -8.83 -9.21 -1.28
CA TYR A 204 -7.71 -10.13 -1.50
C TYR A 204 -7.83 -10.86 -2.85
N THR A 205 -9.05 -11.17 -3.30
CA THR A 205 -9.25 -11.75 -4.63
C THR A 205 -8.85 -10.78 -5.74
N LYS A 206 -9.10 -9.47 -5.57
CA LYS A 206 -8.62 -8.45 -6.51
C LYS A 206 -7.11 -8.31 -6.47
N ALA A 207 -6.50 -8.34 -5.29
CA ALA A 207 -5.05 -8.30 -5.14
C ALA A 207 -4.38 -9.49 -5.84
N ILE A 208 -4.86 -10.73 -5.60
CA ILE A 208 -4.36 -11.94 -6.27
C ILE A 208 -4.48 -11.83 -7.80
N ALA A 209 -5.54 -11.23 -8.31
CA ALA A 209 -5.69 -11.03 -9.75
C ALA A 209 -4.64 -10.09 -10.37
N THR A 210 -4.01 -9.22 -9.57
CA THR A 210 -2.90 -8.36 -10.04
C THR A 210 -1.55 -9.07 -10.06
N ASP A 211 -1.34 -10.03 -9.16
CA ASP A 211 -0.18 -10.91 -9.14
C ASP A 211 -0.58 -12.32 -8.68
N PRO A 212 -0.98 -13.20 -9.61
CA PRO A 212 -1.36 -14.57 -9.29
C PRO A 212 -0.19 -15.47 -8.85
N THR A 213 1.03 -14.99 -8.95
CA THR A 213 2.25 -15.76 -8.59
C THR A 213 2.75 -15.46 -7.18
N ASP A 214 2.17 -14.44 -6.51
CA ASP A 214 2.49 -14.15 -5.12
C ASP A 214 1.74 -15.10 -4.17
N PRO A 215 2.43 -16.00 -3.43
CA PRO A 215 1.78 -16.91 -2.47
C PRO A 215 1.17 -16.17 -1.28
N ASP A 216 1.63 -14.95 -0.95
CA ASP A 216 1.15 -14.20 0.20
C ASP A 216 -0.30 -13.72 0.04
N GLY A 217 -0.70 -13.37 -1.16
CA GLY A 217 -2.09 -13.02 -1.46
C GLY A 217 -3.06 -14.16 -1.11
N TYR A 218 -2.74 -15.39 -1.55
CA TYR A 218 -3.54 -16.59 -1.22
C TYR A 218 -3.51 -16.88 0.28
N ARG A 219 -2.35 -16.76 0.94
CA ARG A 219 -2.20 -17.00 2.38
C ARG A 219 -3.07 -16.06 3.21
N ARG A 220 -3.10 -14.77 2.84
CA ARG A 220 -3.95 -13.77 3.49
C ARG A 220 -5.43 -14.02 3.26
N ARG A 221 -5.84 -14.44 2.05
CA ARG A 221 -7.23 -14.80 1.75
C ARG A 221 -7.65 -16.06 2.48
N ALA A 222 -6.80 -17.08 2.54
CA ALA A 222 -7.03 -18.29 3.34
C ALA A 222 -7.31 -17.95 4.81
N GLN A 223 -6.52 -17.05 5.39
CA GLN A 223 -6.75 -16.58 6.76
C GLN A 223 -8.12 -15.90 6.91
N ALA A 224 -8.51 -15.06 5.96
CA ALA A 224 -9.82 -14.41 5.98
C ALA A 224 -10.96 -15.43 5.83
N HIS A 225 -10.80 -16.49 5.01
CA HIS A 225 -11.75 -17.59 4.90
C HIS A 225 -11.89 -18.36 6.22
N VAL A 226 -10.77 -18.68 6.91
CA VAL A 226 -10.82 -19.32 8.25
C VAL A 226 -11.61 -18.46 9.23
N MET A 227 -11.37 -17.16 9.25
CA MET A 227 -12.07 -16.23 10.16
C MET A 227 -13.56 -16.09 9.80
N ALA A 228 -13.91 -16.27 8.53
CA ALA A 228 -15.29 -16.30 8.04
C ALA A 228 -15.98 -17.67 8.27
N GLY A 229 -15.26 -18.68 8.79
CA GLY A 229 -15.80 -20.04 8.99
C GLY A 229 -15.77 -20.94 7.75
N ASP A 230 -15.17 -20.48 6.63
CA ASP A 230 -15.09 -21.22 5.37
C ASP A 230 -13.76 -21.98 5.27
N SER A 231 -13.66 -23.10 6.01
CA SER A 231 -12.46 -23.91 6.06
C SER A 231 -12.12 -24.57 4.71
N GLN A 232 -13.15 -24.83 3.88
CA GLN A 232 -12.93 -25.47 2.57
C GLN A 232 -12.18 -24.51 1.62
N LYS A 233 -12.64 -23.26 1.48
CA LYS A 233 -11.97 -22.27 0.64
C LYS A 233 -10.60 -21.89 1.20
N ALA A 234 -10.44 -21.89 2.52
CA ALA A 234 -9.13 -21.71 3.12
C ALA A 234 -8.15 -22.82 2.71
N ALA A 235 -8.60 -24.08 2.69
CA ALA A 235 -7.77 -25.19 2.25
C ALA A 235 -7.43 -25.13 0.74
N GLU A 236 -8.36 -24.66 -0.10
CA GLU A 236 -8.11 -24.41 -1.53
C GLU A 236 -7.01 -23.37 -1.74
N ASP A 237 -7.06 -22.24 -1.01
CA ASP A 237 -6.04 -21.21 -1.06
C ASP A 237 -4.68 -21.72 -0.57
N LEU A 238 -4.62 -22.49 0.51
CA LEU A 238 -3.37 -23.10 0.99
C LEU A 238 -2.78 -24.09 -0.02
N LYS A 239 -3.61 -24.86 -0.73
CA LYS A 239 -3.16 -25.69 -1.85
C LYS A 239 -2.59 -24.86 -2.99
N ALA A 240 -3.17 -23.67 -3.27
CA ALA A 240 -2.61 -22.74 -4.25
C ALA A 240 -1.24 -22.21 -3.79
N VAL A 241 -1.06 -21.87 -2.51
CA VAL A 241 0.26 -21.53 -1.94
C VAL A 241 1.27 -22.64 -2.21
N LEU A 242 0.92 -23.90 -1.90
CA LEU A 242 1.82 -25.04 -2.07
C LEU A 242 2.10 -25.38 -3.54
N LYS A 243 1.21 -25.01 -4.46
CA LYS A 243 1.49 -25.12 -5.89
C LYS A 243 2.56 -24.14 -6.35
N ILE A 244 2.59 -22.93 -5.76
CA ILE A 244 3.59 -21.89 -6.06
C ILE A 244 4.90 -22.18 -5.31
N LYS A 245 4.77 -22.55 -4.02
CA LYS A 245 5.88 -22.82 -3.11
C LYS A 245 5.68 -24.15 -2.38
N PRO A 246 6.13 -25.28 -2.96
CA PRO A 246 5.86 -26.62 -2.41
C PRO A 246 6.49 -26.87 -1.03
N ASP A 247 7.55 -26.17 -0.68
CA ASP A 247 8.31 -26.28 0.57
C ASP A 247 7.80 -25.33 1.68
N ASP A 248 6.64 -24.71 1.51
CA ASP A 248 6.07 -23.80 2.51
C ASP A 248 5.51 -24.58 3.72
N VAL A 249 6.34 -24.65 4.77
CA VAL A 249 6.02 -25.41 6.00
C VAL A 249 4.77 -24.86 6.71
N ASP A 250 4.57 -23.53 6.68
CA ASP A 250 3.40 -22.90 7.31
C ASP A 250 2.11 -23.30 6.59
N ALA A 251 2.12 -23.23 5.25
CA ALA A 251 0.96 -23.64 4.44
C ALA A 251 0.65 -25.14 4.61
N GLN A 252 1.67 -26.02 4.62
CA GLN A 252 1.51 -27.44 4.87
C GLN A 252 0.87 -27.73 6.24
N SER A 253 1.39 -27.06 7.28
CA SER A 253 0.89 -27.23 8.65
C SER A 253 -0.56 -26.79 8.81
N ARG A 254 -0.90 -25.61 8.26
CA ARG A 254 -2.26 -25.06 8.31
C ARG A 254 -3.25 -25.91 7.51
N LEU A 255 -2.86 -26.39 6.32
CA LEU A 255 -3.69 -27.27 5.51
C LEU A 255 -4.00 -28.56 6.26
N LYS A 256 -2.98 -29.23 6.82
CA LYS A 256 -3.14 -30.44 7.62
C LYS A 256 -4.08 -30.20 8.81
N ALA A 257 -3.97 -29.07 9.49
CA ALA A 257 -4.86 -28.74 10.63
C ALA A 257 -6.32 -28.58 10.20
N LEU A 258 -6.58 -27.96 9.02
CA LEU A 258 -7.94 -27.82 8.49
C LEU A 258 -8.52 -29.19 8.09
N GLU A 259 -7.75 -30.06 7.43
CA GLU A 259 -8.16 -31.39 7.02
C GLU A 259 -8.46 -32.28 8.24
N THR A 260 -7.63 -32.21 9.28
CA THR A 260 -7.87 -32.94 10.53
C THR A 260 -9.17 -32.52 11.21
N ARG A 261 -9.46 -31.23 11.23
CA ARG A 261 -10.71 -30.72 11.81
C ARG A 261 -11.94 -31.14 10.99
N ALA A 262 -11.85 -31.11 9.68
CA ALA A 262 -12.93 -31.55 8.80
C ALA A 262 -13.28 -33.02 9.03
N ASN A 263 -12.26 -33.89 9.26
CA ASN A 263 -12.42 -35.30 9.51
C ASN A 263 -12.89 -35.62 10.95
N ALA A 264 -12.65 -34.70 11.90
CA ALA A 264 -13.03 -34.86 13.31
C ALA A 264 -14.45 -34.35 13.62
N SER A 265 -15.14 -33.67 12.69
CA SER A 265 -16.53 -33.26 12.88
C SER A 265 -17.44 -34.49 12.98
N PRO A 266 -18.27 -34.65 14.04
CA PRO A 266 -19.10 -35.81 14.21
C PRO A 266 -20.11 -35.91 13.08
N SER A 267 -20.30 -37.19 12.62
CA SER A 267 -21.39 -37.56 11.73
C SER A 267 -22.72 -37.00 12.21
N PRO A 268 -23.66 -36.64 11.30
CA PRO A 268 -24.94 -36.13 11.71
C PRO A 268 -25.61 -37.09 12.68
N VAL A 269 -26.00 -36.58 13.85
CA VAL A 269 -26.79 -37.34 14.81
C VAL A 269 -28.05 -37.80 14.06
N THR A 270 -28.10 -39.08 13.75
CA THR A 270 -29.31 -39.73 13.25
C THR A 270 -30.39 -39.48 14.30
N SER A 271 -31.36 -38.64 13.98
CA SER A 271 -32.57 -38.48 14.78
C SER A 271 -33.21 -39.86 14.94
N SER A 272 -33.17 -40.40 16.18
CA SER A 272 -34.00 -41.56 16.53
C SER A 272 -35.45 -41.21 16.27
N PRO A 273 -36.20 -42.13 15.66
CA PRO A 273 -37.63 -41.91 15.44
C PRO A 273 -38.32 -41.80 16.80
N ALA A 274 -39.09 -40.74 16.97
CA ALA A 274 -39.95 -40.55 18.11
C ALA A 274 -40.94 -41.73 18.20
N THR A 275 -40.82 -42.53 19.25
CA THR A 275 -41.81 -43.52 19.61
C THR A 275 -43.07 -42.76 20.08
N SER A 276 -44.11 -42.83 19.31
CA SER A 276 -45.45 -42.40 19.72
C SER A 276 -45.91 -43.16 20.96
N PRO A 277 -46.44 -42.53 21.99
CA PRO A 277 -47.12 -43.25 23.06
C PRO A 277 -48.47 -43.75 22.54
N ALA A 278 -48.65 -45.09 22.60
CA ALA A 278 -49.87 -45.77 22.32
C ALA A 278 -51.03 -45.26 23.20
N GLY A 279 -52.15 -45.01 22.60
CA GLY A 279 -53.36 -44.63 23.28
C GLY A 279 -53.83 -45.67 24.28
N SER A 280 -54.36 -45.21 25.42
CA SER A 280 -55.20 -46.00 26.32
C SER A 280 -56.66 -45.74 26.06
N PRO A 281 -57.46 -46.78 26.04
CA PRO A 281 -58.91 -46.64 25.84
C PRO A 281 -59.62 -46.42 27.19
N ARG A 282 -60.66 -45.61 27.18
CA ARG A 282 -61.85 -45.41 27.98
C ARG A 282 -62.00 -44.01 28.58
#